data_a0876d3c58b1ea38447790e7f1ad1bdb
#
_entry.id   a0876d3c58b1ea38447790e7f1ad1bdb
#
_cell.length_a   1.000
_cell.length_b   1.000
_cell.length_c   1.000
_cell.angle_alpha   90.00
_cell.angle_beta   90.00
_cell.angle_gamma   90.00
#
_symmetry.space_group_name_H-M   'P 1'
#
loop_
_entity.id
_entity.type
_entity.pdbx_description
1 polymer ?
#
loop_
_entity_poly.entity_id
_entity_poly.type
_entity_poly.pdbx_seq_one_letter_code
_entity_poly.pdbx_strand_id
1 'polypeptide(L)'
;MQRDRKGQPMAVMPHGFQLDTHPITPFPKQTWKNIGASGQMSIGHWIGTSGAAFSTGIGRGTSLGMSLLMGAANVRLGTWWGSGLERQNVHGIGDHLRRAVGALFRTQTYLSYEFRARFFGTARVLQYLSDGGHFENTGLYELLRPERQVLRIFATDSGADPLYRFEDLANLMRLARIDLQVEVDVQTDFTGELGQVFAGPAAFKRMAPCDDTPAVTPRATPTALLLWATRRGETMPCTQIIVIKPNVPWDANEDVRQYAVEHGTFPQEPTADQFFDEAQWESYRSLGAHLGGKVFKPEILRALDKLMLERMGVVAPWPLPPKLPSN
;
A
#
# COMPACT_ATOMS: atom_id res chain seq x y z
N MET A 1 18.71 2.84 -14.25
CA MET A 1 17.86 3.69 -13.40
C MET A 1 16.87 4.41 -14.29
N GLN A 2 15.58 4.16 -14.12
CA GLN A 2 14.58 4.85 -14.92
C GLN A 2 14.50 6.31 -14.43
N ARG A 3 14.88 7.25 -15.28
CA ARG A 3 14.95 8.70 -14.95
C ARG A 3 13.60 9.30 -14.51
N ASP A 4 12.50 8.62 -14.85
CA ASP A 4 11.14 9.11 -14.59
C ASP A 4 10.58 8.73 -13.23
N ARG A 5 11.27 7.87 -12.47
CA ARG A 5 10.87 7.50 -11.11
C ARG A 5 11.44 8.48 -10.11
N LYS A 6 10.54 9.15 -9.40
CA LYS A 6 10.88 10.15 -8.39
C LYS A 6 11.23 9.54 -7.02
N GLY A 7 11.09 8.22 -6.86
CA GLY A 7 11.39 7.47 -5.64
C GLY A 7 11.71 6.02 -5.92
N GLN A 8 12.32 5.36 -4.93
CA GLN A 8 12.55 3.93 -4.90
C GLN A 8 11.92 3.33 -3.64
N PRO A 9 11.32 2.12 -3.72
CA PRO A 9 10.78 1.47 -2.56
C PRO A 9 11.91 1.02 -1.63
N MET A 10 11.69 1.17 -0.33
CA MET A 10 12.56 0.64 0.71
C MET A 10 11.75 -0.25 1.66
N ALA A 11 12.07 -1.53 1.68
CA ALA A 11 11.51 -2.47 2.63
C ALA A 11 12.40 -2.54 3.88
N VAL A 12 11.83 -2.29 5.05
CA VAL A 12 12.50 -2.39 6.35
C VAL A 12 12.10 -3.70 7.01
N MET A 13 13.09 -4.52 7.36
CA MET A 13 12.93 -5.86 7.94
C MET A 13 13.69 -5.97 9.27
N PRO A 14 13.40 -6.97 10.09
CA PRO A 14 14.07 -7.14 11.38
C PRO A 14 15.60 -7.21 11.32
N HIS A 15 16.15 -7.69 10.24
CA HIS A 15 17.59 -7.94 10.07
C HIS A 15 18.28 -6.97 9.10
N GLY A 16 17.53 -6.04 8.48
CA GLY A 16 18.10 -5.11 7.52
C GLY A 16 17.05 -4.34 6.76
N PHE A 17 17.49 -3.67 5.72
CA PHE A 17 16.63 -3.00 4.77
C PHE A 17 16.99 -3.39 3.33
N GLN A 18 16.04 -3.32 2.44
CA GLN A 18 16.21 -3.59 1.02
C GLN A 18 15.75 -2.38 0.22
N LEU A 19 16.63 -1.86 -0.60
CA LEU A 19 16.32 -0.78 -1.55
C LEU A 19 16.02 -1.39 -2.91
N ASP A 20 14.80 -1.21 -3.40
CA ASP A 20 14.37 -1.71 -4.69
C ASP A 20 14.71 -3.21 -4.85
N THR A 21 15.40 -3.58 -5.92
CA THR A 21 15.85 -4.97 -6.21
C THR A 21 17.26 -5.28 -5.68
N HIS A 22 17.88 -4.36 -4.92
CA HIS A 22 19.20 -4.57 -4.37
C HIS A 22 19.21 -5.65 -3.27
N PRO A 23 20.35 -6.29 -3.00
CA PRO A 23 20.47 -7.21 -1.88
C PRO A 23 20.12 -6.55 -0.54
N ILE A 24 19.67 -7.37 0.42
CA ILE A 24 19.38 -6.90 1.77
C ILE A 24 20.67 -6.37 2.40
N THR A 25 20.63 -5.11 2.83
CA THR A 25 21.71 -4.48 3.59
C THR A 25 21.46 -4.71 5.07
N PRO A 26 22.32 -5.46 5.80
CA PRO A 26 22.13 -5.69 7.21
C PRO A 26 22.20 -4.37 8.00
N PHE A 27 21.40 -4.25 9.04
CA PHE A 27 21.62 -3.20 10.03
C PHE A 27 22.92 -3.47 10.80
N PRO A 28 23.73 -2.42 11.09
CA PRO A 28 24.87 -2.59 11.98
C PRO A 28 24.40 -3.20 13.30
N LYS A 29 25.22 -4.10 13.88
CA LYS A 29 24.92 -4.94 15.07
C LYS A 29 24.60 -4.14 16.35
N GLN A 30 23.92 -3.06 16.27
CA GLN A 30 23.41 -2.30 17.41
C GLN A 30 21.95 -2.58 17.62
N THR A 31 21.63 -2.83 18.88
CA THR A 31 20.33 -3.15 19.47
C THR A 31 19.12 -2.61 18.71
N TRP A 32 18.04 -3.40 18.65
CA TRP A 32 16.69 -3.12 18.11
C TRP A 32 16.11 -1.73 18.40
N LYS A 33 16.68 -0.99 19.35
CA LYS A 33 16.25 0.37 19.69
C LYS A 33 16.67 1.42 18.67
N ASN A 34 17.65 1.09 17.81
CA ASN A 34 18.29 2.05 16.92
C ASN A 34 18.40 1.49 15.50
N ILE A 35 17.29 1.44 14.79
CA ILE A 35 17.22 0.98 13.40
C ILE A 35 17.44 2.18 12.48
N GLY A 36 18.55 2.22 11.79
CA GLY A 36 18.93 3.23 10.81
C GLY A 36 20.43 3.22 10.58
N ALA A 37 20.90 3.69 9.45
CA ALA A 37 22.33 3.77 9.14
C ALA A 37 23.10 4.67 10.13
N SER A 38 22.40 5.58 10.80
CA SER A 38 22.92 6.41 11.89
C SER A 38 22.64 5.84 13.29
N GLY A 39 21.99 4.69 13.40
CA GLY A 39 21.62 4.07 14.67
C GLY A 39 20.57 4.81 15.50
N GLN A 40 19.78 5.69 14.90
CA GLN A 40 18.93 6.64 15.64
C GLN A 40 17.42 6.52 15.39
N MET A 41 16.93 5.61 14.54
CA MET A 41 15.49 5.50 14.25
C MET A 41 14.84 4.34 15.01
N SER A 42 13.84 4.65 15.82
CA SER A 42 12.99 3.64 16.49
C SER A 42 12.00 3.02 15.51
N ILE A 43 11.40 1.87 15.88
CA ILE A 43 10.31 1.26 15.10
C ILE A 43 9.15 2.25 14.93
N GLY A 44 8.75 2.97 15.99
CA GLY A 44 7.71 3.98 15.89
C GLY A 44 8.05 5.10 14.90
N HIS A 45 9.31 5.49 14.81
CA HIS A 45 9.76 6.46 13.81
C HIS A 45 9.66 5.89 12.38
N TRP A 46 10.01 4.63 12.16
CA TRP A 46 9.84 3.97 10.88
C TRP A 46 8.37 3.86 10.47
N ILE A 47 7.49 3.47 11.41
CA ILE A 47 6.04 3.40 11.17
C ILE A 47 5.49 4.79 10.83
N GLY A 48 5.84 5.82 11.62
CA GLY A 48 5.43 7.19 11.35
C GLY A 48 5.95 7.74 10.02
N THR A 49 7.16 7.35 9.60
CA THR A 49 7.71 7.72 8.30
C THR A 49 6.98 7.00 7.16
N SER A 50 6.61 5.74 7.35
CA SER A 50 5.85 4.96 6.37
C SER A 50 4.44 5.51 6.13
N GLY A 51 3.83 6.15 7.13
CA GLY A 51 2.53 6.83 7.00
C GLY A 51 2.63 8.35 6.74
N ALA A 52 3.80 8.86 6.35
CA ALA A 52 4.05 10.28 6.16
C ALA A 52 3.51 10.79 4.82
N ALA A 53 2.18 10.81 4.67
CA ALA A 53 1.49 11.15 3.43
C ALA A 53 1.78 12.59 2.93
N PHE A 54 2.06 13.52 3.84
CA PHE A 54 2.46 14.89 3.50
C PHE A 54 3.97 15.00 3.33
N SER A 55 4.44 15.00 2.10
CA SER A 55 5.85 15.20 1.79
C SER A 55 6.03 16.08 0.55
N THR A 56 7.23 16.64 0.40
CA THR A 56 7.61 17.43 -0.78
C THR A 56 7.66 16.59 -2.07
N GLY A 57 7.74 15.28 -1.94
CA GLY A 57 7.71 14.32 -3.03
C GLY A 57 6.45 13.49 -2.99
N ILE A 58 5.37 13.93 -3.63
CA ILE A 58 4.07 13.24 -3.70
C ILE A 58 4.05 12.20 -4.84
N GLY A 59 5.12 11.48 -5.07
CA GLY A 59 5.19 10.49 -6.14
C GLY A 59 4.74 11.04 -7.50
N ARG A 60 3.67 10.49 -8.07
CA ARG A 60 3.11 10.91 -9.38
C ARG A 60 2.66 12.37 -9.42
N GLY A 61 2.14 12.92 -8.32
CA GLY A 61 1.65 14.30 -8.21
C GLY A 61 2.73 15.34 -7.99
N THR A 62 4.01 14.96 -7.90
CA THR A 62 5.08 15.91 -7.60
C THR A 62 5.30 16.90 -8.75
N SER A 63 4.97 18.16 -8.50
CA SER A 63 5.39 19.27 -9.33
C SER A 63 6.53 20.04 -8.66
N LEU A 64 7.40 20.67 -9.48
CA LEU A 64 8.50 21.47 -8.95
C LEU A 64 7.98 22.63 -8.07
N GLY A 65 6.93 23.31 -8.52
CA GLY A 65 6.34 24.43 -7.80
C GLY A 65 5.74 24.00 -6.44
N MET A 66 5.01 22.88 -6.41
CA MET A 66 4.45 22.35 -5.17
C MET A 66 5.55 21.91 -4.20
N SER A 67 6.59 21.22 -4.68
CA SER A 67 7.73 20.81 -3.86
C SER A 67 8.46 22.01 -3.26
N LEU A 68 8.63 23.09 -4.00
CA LEU A 68 9.24 24.33 -3.51
C LEU A 68 8.35 25.01 -2.47
N LEU A 69 7.04 25.09 -2.72
CA LEU A 69 6.08 25.70 -1.81
C LEU A 69 6.03 24.93 -0.47
N MET A 70 5.88 23.62 -0.52
CA MET A 70 5.86 22.78 0.68
C MET A 70 7.20 22.79 1.43
N GLY A 71 8.31 22.78 0.68
CA GLY A 71 9.65 22.89 1.26
C GLY A 71 9.88 24.25 1.93
N ALA A 72 9.44 25.35 1.32
CA ALA A 72 9.54 26.71 1.89
C ALA A 72 8.64 26.86 3.12
N ALA A 73 7.42 26.29 3.10
CA ALA A 73 6.50 26.25 4.23
C ALA A 73 6.95 25.27 5.34
N ASN A 74 7.99 24.47 5.08
CA ASN A 74 8.47 23.41 5.98
C ASN A 74 7.38 22.38 6.36
N VAL A 75 6.39 22.18 5.49
CA VAL A 75 5.29 21.23 5.67
C VAL A 75 5.72 19.89 5.09
N ARG A 76 6.24 19.03 5.96
CA ARG A 76 6.66 17.66 5.58
C ARG A 76 6.67 16.74 6.80
N LEU A 77 6.22 15.52 6.62
CA LEU A 77 6.15 14.50 7.66
C LEU A 77 7.25 13.43 7.53
N GLY A 78 7.93 13.36 6.39
CA GLY A 78 9.01 12.40 6.16
C GLY A 78 10.30 12.73 6.91
N THR A 79 11.26 11.84 6.82
CA THR A 79 12.52 11.88 7.57
C THR A 79 13.73 11.91 6.65
N TRP A 80 14.72 12.76 7.00
CA TRP A 80 16.06 12.69 6.41
C TRP A 80 16.88 11.59 7.08
N TRP A 81 17.27 10.62 6.28
CA TRP A 81 17.98 9.42 6.72
C TRP A 81 19.39 9.37 6.13
N GLY A 82 20.37 9.02 6.99
CA GLY A 82 21.73 8.75 6.56
C GLY A 82 21.81 7.38 5.91
N SER A 83 22.11 7.33 4.62
CA SER A 83 22.12 6.08 3.83
C SER A 83 23.25 5.11 4.21
N GLY A 84 24.14 5.47 5.13
CA GLY A 84 25.33 4.70 5.46
C GLY A 84 26.42 4.73 4.39
N LEU A 85 26.20 5.44 3.30
CA LEU A 85 27.24 5.74 2.31
C LEU A 85 28.21 6.75 2.96
N GLU A 86 29.08 6.25 3.81
CA GLU A 86 30.15 7.08 4.35
C GLU A 86 31.02 7.59 3.21
N ARG A 87 31.19 8.91 3.15
CA ARG A 87 32.32 9.46 2.44
C ARG A 87 33.57 8.91 3.12
N GLN A 88 34.20 7.90 2.54
CA GLN A 88 35.58 7.54 2.90
C GLN A 88 36.39 8.81 2.82
N ASN A 89 36.96 9.20 3.98
CA ASN A 89 37.97 10.26 4.17
C ASN A 89 37.49 11.71 4.02
N VAL A 90 36.93 12.30 5.09
CA VAL A 90 37.23 13.70 5.41
C VAL A 90 37.30 13.82 6.95
N HIS A 91 38.47 13.73 7.52
CA HIS A 91 38.75 14.12 8.90
C HIS A 91 39.52 15.43 8.84
N GLY A 92 38.84 16.56 8.97
CA GLY A 92 39.48 17.87 9.03
C GLY A 92 38.66 18.86 9.85
N ILE A 93 39.34 19.85 10.43
CA ILE A 93 38.78 20.94 11.23
C ILE A 93 37.61 21.65 10.48
N GLY A 94 37.65 21.66 9.15
CA GLY A 94 36.58 22.17 8.29
C GLY A 94 35.24 21.44 8.40
N ASP A 95 35.25 20.16 8.83
CA ASP A 95 34.00 19.38 8.95
C ASP A 95 33.19 19.75 10.21
N HIS A 96 33.86 20.13 11.28
CA HIS A 96 33.17 20.60 12.48
C HIS A 96 32.49 21.94 12.26
N LEU A 97 33.18 22.86 11.58
CA LEU A 97 32.58 24.15 11.20
C LEU A 97 31.42 23.97 10.21
N ARG A 98 31.61 23.08 9.24
CA ARG A 98 30.54 22.75 8.27
C ARG A 98 29.33 22.08 8.90
N ARG A 99 29.51 21.24 9.93
CA ARG A 99 28.41 20.65 10.72
C ARG A 99 27.70 21.73 11.57
N ALA A 100 28.45 22.62 12.20
CA ALA A 100 27.89 23.72 12.98
C ALA A 100 27.09 24.70 12.10
N VAL A 101 27.64 25.11 10.95
CA VAL A 101 26.94 25.93 9.95
C VAL A 101 25.75 25.20 9.36
N GLY A 102 25.89 23.90 9.05
CA GLY A 102 24.78 23.06 8.58
C GLY A 102 23.65 22.88 9.60
N ALA A 103 23.97 22.94 10.91
CA ALA A 103 22.95 22.91 11.96
C ALA A 103 22.19 24.23 12.07
N LEU A 104 22.87 25.37 11.92
CA LEU A 104 22.26 26.70 11.90
C LEU A 104 21.35 26.91 10.68
N PHE A 105 21.73 26.39 9.51
CA PHE A 105 21.00 26.51 8.27
C PHE A 105 20.36 25.18 7.83
N ARG A 106 19.91 24.39 8.79
CA ARG A 106 19.40 23.03 8.52
C ARG A 106 18.26 23.02 7.51
N THR A 107 17.32 23.93 7.63
CA THR A 107 16.16 24.04 6.71
C THR A 107 16.60 24.38 5.29
N GLN A 108 17.48 25.36 5.11
CA GLN A 108 18.00 25.75 3.80
C GLN A 108 18.86 24.64 3.16
N THR A 109 19.61 23.94 3.97
CA THR A 109 20.41 22.79 3.53
C THR A 109 19.49 21.68 3.02
N TYR A 110 18.43 21.32 3.75
CA TYR A 110 17.48 20.32 3.33
C TYR A 110 16.71 20.75 2.08
N LEU A 111 16.30 22.00 2.00
CA LEU A 111 15.66 22.55 0.79
C LEU A 111 16.59 22.43 -0.43
N SER A 112 17.88 22.73 -0.28
CA SER A 112 18.85 22.54 -1.34
C SER A 112 19.04 21.06 -1.73
N TYR A 113 18.94 20.15 -0.78
CA TYR A 113 18.98 18.70 -1.04
C TYR A 113 17.72 18.22 -1.77
N GLU A 114 16.55 18.72 -1.41
CA GLU A 114 15.30 18.42 -2.12
C GLU A 114 15.34 18.89 -3.56
N PHE A 115 15.75 20.15 -3.78
CA PHE A 115 15.88 20.71 -5.11
C PHE A 115 16.84 19.90 -6.00
N ARG A 116 17.94 19.45 -5.42
CA ARG A 116 18.97 18.67 -6.12
C ARG A 116 18.65 17.16 -6.19
N ALA A 117 17.70 16.63 -5.40
CA ALA A 117 17.36 15.20 -5.38
C ALA A 117 16.98 14.67 -6.77
N ARG A 118 16.33 15.49 -7.58
CA ARG A 118 15.99 15.17 -8.97
C ARG A 118 17.21 14.81 -9.83
N PHE A 119 18.37 15.37 -9.52
CA PHE A 119 19.57 15.23 -10.36
C PHE A 119 20.55 14.16 -9.87
N PHE A 120 20.54 13.81 -8.59
CA PHE A 120 21.56 12.97 -7.99
C PHE A 120 21.08 11.59 -7.53
N GLY A 121 19.78 11.32 -7.54
CA GLY A 121 19.21 10.02 -7.19
C GLY A 121 19.62 9.52 -5.80
N THR A 122 19.85 8.20 -5.68
CA THR A 122 20.13 7.49 -4.42
C THR A 122 21.60 7.52 -4.01
N ALA A 123 22.51 8.10 -4.80
CA ALA A 123 23.95 8.16 -4.54
C ALA A 123 24.36 9.20 -3.47
N ARG A 124 23.45 9.55 -2.56
CA ARG A 124 23.67 10.58 -1.54
C ARG A 124 23.81 10.02 -0.15
N VAL A 125 24.59 10.72 0.68
CA VAL A 125 24.73 10.42 2.11
C VAL A 125 23.43 10.60 2.86
N LEU A 126 22.67 11.67 2.54
CA LEU A 126 21.34 11.93 3.12
C LEU A 126 20.26 11.70 2.06
N GLN A 127 19.29 10.88 2.40
CA GLN A 127 18.12 10.55 1.59
C GLN A 127 16.85 10.93 2.35
N TYR A 128 15.83 11.34 1.62
CA TYR A 128 14.54 11.65 2.20
C TYR A 128 13.64 10.43 2.11
N LEU A 129 13.16 9.98 3.26
CA LEU A 129 12.21 8.90 3.38
C LEU A 129 10.81 9.47 3.61
N SER A 130 9.83 8.94 2.91
CA SER A 130 8.42 9.32 3.05
C SER A 130 7.51 8.11 2.92
N ASP A 131 6.21 8.35 2.85
CA ASP A 131 5.17 7.33 2.71
C ASP A 131 5.45 6.36 1.56
N GLY A 132 5.29 5.08 1.83
CA GLY A 132 5.36 4.02 0.83
C GLY A 132 4.28 4.14 -0.25
N GLY A 133 3.11 4.68 0.10
CA GLY A 133 2.00 4.92 -0.82
C GLY A 133 2.33 5.87 -1.97
N HIS A 134 3.33 6.74 -1.81
CA HIS A 134 3.84 7.57 -2.92
C HIS A 134 4.47 6.75 -4.05
N PHE A 135 4.92 5.56 -3.77
CA PHE A 135 5.44 4.61 -4.76
C PHE A 135 4.36 3.61 -5.16
N GLU A 136 3.82 2.86 -4.18
CA GLU A 136 2.79 1.86 -4.36
C GLU A 136 1.93 1.75 -3.09
N ASN A 137 0.64 1.98 -3.22
CA ASN A 137 -0.26 2.24 -2.09
C ASN A 137 -0.93 0.98 -1.53
N THR A 138 -0.84 -0.15 -2.22
CA THR A 138 -1.49 -1.40 -1.78
C THR A 138 -0.59 -2.29 -0.91
N GLY A 139 0.71 -2.06 -0.91
CA GLY A 139 1.73 -2.91 -0.27
C GLY A 139 1.97 -4.23 -0.99
N LEU A 140 1.25 -4.51 -2.08
CA LEU A 140 1.34 -5.76 -2.83
C LEU A 140 2.64 -5.89 -3.62
N TYR A 141 3.21 -4.77 -4.05
CA TYR A 141 4.47 -4.78 -4.80
C TYR A 141 5.58 -5.54 -4.07
N GLU A 142 5.72 -5.31 -2.75
CA GLU A 142 6.73 -5.99 -1.95
C GLU A 142 6.46 -7.49 -1.81
N LEU A 143 5.19 -7.89 -1.69
CA LEU A 143 4.80 -9.30 -1.57
C LEU A 143 4.91 -10.06 -2.90
N LEU A 144 4.84 -9.36 -4.03
CA LEU A 144 5.00 -9.95 -5.36
C LEU A 144 6.45 -10.14 -5.79
N ARG A 145 7.42 -9.66 -5.00
CA ARG A 145 8.83 -9.90 -5.29
C ARG A 145 9.11 -11.41 -5.36
N PRO A 146 9.86 -11.88 -6.36
CA PRO A 146 10.14 -13.30 -6.53
C PRO A 146 10.77 -13.97 -5.31
N GLU A 147 11.54 -13.23 -4.53
CA GLU A 147 12.22 -13.70 -3.33
C GLU A 147 11.27 -14.01 -2.17
N ARG A 148 10.07 -13.41 -2.18
CA ARG A 148 9.06 -13.60 -1.12
C ARG A 148 8.31 -14.92 -1.26
N GLN A 149 8.17 -15.45 -2.48
CA GLN A 149 7.51 -16.73 -2.77
C GLN A 149 6.12 -16.88 -2.12
N VAL A 150 5.34 -15.80 -2.10
CA VAL A 150 4.02 -15.77 -1.47
C VAL A 150 3.01 -16.43 -2.41
N LEU A 151 2.35 -17.48 -1.97
CA LEU A 151 1.38 -18.22 -2.78
C LEU A 151 0.00 -17.56 -2.80
N ARG A 152 -0.42 -16.96 -1.67
CA ARG A 152 -1.71 -16.26 -1.56
C ARG A 152 -1.57 -14.99 -0.75
N ILE A 153 -2.23 -13.93 -1.21
CA ILE A 153 -2.27 -12.64 -0.55
C ILE A 153 -3.73 -12.23 -0.35
N PHE A 154 -4.08 -11.83 0.86
CA PHE A 154 -5.28 -11.07 1.15
C PHE A 154 -4.90 -9.63 1.42
N ALA A 155 -5.45 -8.72 0.66
CA ALA A 155 -5.22 -7.29 0.79
C ALA A 155 -6.56 -6.55 0.96
N THR A 156 -6.53 -5.48 1.75
CA THR A 156 -7.64 -4.53 1.83
C THR A 156 -7.21 -3.24 1.15
N ASP A 157 -7.95 -2.82 0.14
CA ASP A 157 -7.76 -1.52 -0.51
C ASP A 157 -8.79 -0.54 0.06
N SER A 158 -8.41 0.15 1.13
CA SER A 158 -9.22 1.18 1.80
C SER A 158 -8.85 2.60 1.33
N GLY A 159 -8.08 2.74 0.27
CA GLY A 159 -7.79 4.03 -0.36
C GLY A 159 -9.05 4.68 -0.93
N ALA A 160 -9.14 6.01 -0.82
CA ALA A 160 -10.27 6.77 -1.35
C ALA A 160 -10.33 6.65 -2.88
N ASP A 161 -11.35 5.98 -3.38
CA ASP A 161 -11.64 5.81 -4.80
C ASP A 161 -13.16 5.85 -5.04
N PRO A 162 -13.80 7.03 -4.91
CA PRO A 162 -15.25 7.16 -4.95
C PRO A 162 -15.87 6.77 -6.29
N LEU A 163 -15.07 6.63 -7.33
CA LEU A 163 -15.50 6.21 -8.66
C LEU A 163 -15.09 4.79 -9.01
N TYR A 164 -14.48 4.06 -8.10
CA TYR A 164 -13.97 2.70 -8.31
C TYR A 164 -13.13 2.56 -9.59
N ARG A 165 -12.18 3.48 -9.77
CA ARG A 165 -11.25 3.49 -10.91
C ARG A 165 -10.08 2.54 -10.74
N PHE A 166 -9.83 2.08 -9.50
CA PHE A 166 -8.75 1.16 -9.16
C PHE A 166 -7.37 1.64 -9.64
N GLU A 167 -7.11 2.95 -9.50
CA GLU A 167 -5.85 3.55 -9.98
C GLU A 167 -4.63 2.97 -9.26
N ASP A 168 -4.73 2.67 -7.97
CA ASP A 168 -3.65 2.07 -7.18
C ASP A 168 -3.36 0.64 -7.66
N LEU A 169 -4.40 -0.14 -7.95
CA LEU A 169 -4.24 -1.48 -8.52
C LEU A 169 -3.61 -1.43 -9.91
N ALA A 170 -4.05 -0.51 -10.76
CA ALA A 170 -3.46 -0.30 -12.09
C ALA A 170 -1.99 0.13 -11.99
N ASN A 171 -1.64 0.94 -10.99
CA ASN A 171 -0.25 1.31 -10.70
C ASN A 171 0.58 0.09 -10.29
N LEU A 172 0.06 -0.74 -9.37
CA LEU A 172 0.68 -2.00 -8.97
C LEU A 172 0.96 -2.89 -10.19
N MET A 173 -0.05 -3.15 -11.03
CA MET A 173 0.06 -4.00 -12.21
C MET A 173 1.18 -3.51 -13.15
N ARG A 174 1.23 -2.19 -13.36
CA ARG A 174 2.26 -1.56 -14.18
C ARG A 174 3.66 -1.71 -13.57
N LEU A 175 3.80 -1.50 -12.26
CA LEU A 175 5.09 -1.63 -11.55
C LEU A 175 5.55 -3.09 -11.51
N ALA A 176 4.67 -4.03 -11.21
CA ALA A 176 4.97 -5.45 -11.20
C ALA A 176 5.49 -5.93 -12.56
N ARG A 177 4.82 -5.51 -13.66
CA ARG A 177 5.24 -5.84 -15.02
C ARG A 177 6.62 -5.31 -15.37
N ILE A 178 6.90 -4.05 -15.03
CA ILE A 178 8.14 -3.37 -15.42
C ILE A 178 9.32 -3.86 -14.59
N ASP A 179 9.15 -3.96 -13.27
CA ASP A 179 10.25 -4.17 -12.34
C ASP A 179 10.47 -5.61 -11.96
N LEU A 180 9.37 -6.33 -11.73
CA LEU A 180 9.40 -7.68 -11.19
C LEU A 180 9.24 -8.73 -12.30
N GLN A 181 8.93 -8.29 -13.53
CA GLN A 181 8.60 -9.18 -14.65
C GLN A 181 7.41 -10.10 -14.30
N VAL A 182 6.42 -9.54 -13.59
CA VAL A 182 5.20 -10.21 -13.15
C VAL A 182 4.00 -9.57 -13.82
N GLU A 183 3.23 -10.36 -14.57
CA GLU A 183 1.92 -9.96 -15.08
C GLU A 183 0.87 -10.27 -14.02
N VAL A 184 -0.04 -9.33 -13.81
CA VAL A 184 -1.17 -9.49 -12.87
C VAL A 184 -2.46 -9.35 -13.64
N ASP A 185 -3.26 -10.41 -13.64
CA ASP A 185 -4.53 -10.49 -14.35
C ASP A 185 -5.70 -10.54 -13.38
N VAL A 186 -6.79 -9.82 -13.69
CA VAL A 186 -8.02 -9.85 -12.91
C VAL A 186 -8.94 -10.93 -13.46
N GLN A 187 -9.39 -11.83 -12.59
CA GLN A 187 -10.44 -12.78 -12.96
C GLN A 187 -11.79 -12.06 -12.96
N THR A 188 -12.56 -12.23 -14.02
CA THR A 188 -13.87 -11.57 -14.20
C THR A 188 -15.03 -12.54 -14.16
N ASP A 189 -14.78 -13.80 -14.51
CA ASP A 189 -15.80 -14.82 -14.61
C ASP A 189 -15.85 -15.70 -13.37
N PHE A 190 -16.97 -15.67 -12.69
CA PHE A 190 -17.20 -16.43 -11.47
C PHE A 190 -18.56 -17.14 -11.53
N THR A 191 -18.58 -18.37 -11.02
CA THR A 191 -19.79 -19.19 -10.90
C THR A 191 -19.98 -19.64 -9.44
N GLY A 192 -21.20 -20.01 -9.09
CA GLY A 192 -21.50 -20.53 -7.75
C GLY A 192 -21.23 -19.55 -6.63
N GLU A 193 -20.67 -20.05 -5.55
CA GLU A 193 -20.42 -19.29 -4.32
C GLU A 193 -19.42 -18.13 -4.52
N LEU A 194 -18.44 -18.31 -5.37
CA LEU A 194 -17.46 -17.26 -5.67
C LEU A 194 -18.10 -16.06 -6.36
N GLY A 195 -19.11 -16.26 -7.21
CA GLY A 195 -19.83 -15.18 -7.87
C GLY A 195 -20.68 -14.31 -6.94
N GLN A 196 -20.88 -14.75 -5.69
CA GLN A 196 -21.55 -13.93 -4.65
C GLN A 196 -20.61 -12.94 -3.97
N VAL A 197 -19.30 -13.17 -4.07
CA VAL A 197 -18.27 -12.40 -3.35
C VAL A 197 -17.35 -11.66 -4.31
N PHE A 198 -16.99 -12.31 -5.43
CA PHE A 198 -16.00 -11.80 -6.37
C PHE A 198 -16.66 -11.33 -7.66
N ALA A 199 -16.11 -10.23 -8.20
CA ALA A 199 -16.46 -9.76 -9.54
C ALA A 199 -15.28 -9.00 -10.15
N GLY A 200 -15.37 -8.67 -11.43
CA GLY A 200 -14.42 -7.76 -12.07
C GLY A 200 -14.62 -6.30 -11.66
N PRO A 201 -13.65 -5.41 -11.90
CA PRO A 201 -13.69 -4.00 -11.49
C PRO A 201 -14.93 -3.25 -11.97
N ALA A 202 -15.45 -3.57 -13.15
CA ALA A 202 -16.63 -2.93 -13.74
C ALA A 202 -17.93 -3.16 -12.94
N ALA A 203 -17.97 -4.17 -12.08
CA ALA A 203 -19.12 -4.47 -11.24
C ALA A 203 -19.15 -3.61 -9.94
N PHE A 204 -18.01 -3.00 -9.57
CA PHE A 204 -17.93 -2.07 -8.46
C PHE A 204 -18.44 -0.71 -8.91
N LYS A 205 -19.70 -0.47 -8.71
CA LYS A 205 -20.30 0.83 -8.96
C LYS A 205 -20.82 1.37 -7.64
N ARG A 206 -20.69 2.68 -7.45
CA ARG A 206 -21.39 3.35 -6.38
C ARG A 206 -22.87 3.07 -6.55
N MET A 207 -23.56 2.64 -5.48
CA MET A 207 -25.00 2.68 -5.46
C MET A 207 -25.43 4.13 -5.67
N ALA A 208 -26.15 4.42 -6.76
CA ALA A 208 -26.79 5.73 -6.89
C ALA A 208 -27.68 5.92 -5.67
N PRO A 209 -27.73 7.14 -5.08
CA PRO A 209 -28.74 7.44 -4.08
C PRO A 209 -30.08 7.11 -4.72
N CYS A 210 -30.92 6.34 -4.00
CA CYS A 210 -32.19 5.77 -4.41
C CYS A 210 -32.87 6.52 -5.55
N ASP A 211 -32.72 6.02 -6.76
CA ASP A 211 -33.69 6.22 -7.78
C ASP A 211 -34.86 5.32 -7.36
N ASP A 212 -36.08 5.87 -7.20
CA ASP A 212 -37.30 5.17 -6.75
C ASP A 212 -37.78 4.05 -7.68
N THR A 213 -36.93 3.56 -8.56
CA THR A 213 -37.18 2.40 -9.37
C THR A 213 -36.91 1.14 -8.56
N PRO A 214 -37.94 0.29 -8.30
CA PRO A 214 -37.72 -0.98 -7.63
C PRO A 214 -36.72 -1.80 -8.44
N ALA A 215 -35.53 -1.99 -7.88
CA ALA A 215 -34.49 -2.78 -8.49
C ALA A 215 -35.01 -4.21 -8.70
N VAL A 216 -35.27 -4.55 -9.93
CA VAL A 216 -35.57 -5.90 -10.35
C VAL A 216 -34.31 -6.73 -10.05
N THR A 217 -34.40 -7.53 -8.99
CA THR A 217 -33.40 -8.43 -8.42
C THR A 217 -32.11 -7.73 -7.90
N PRO A 218 -31.84 -7.80 -6.60
CA PRO A 218 -30.60 -7.30 -6.05
C PRO A 218 -29.45 -8.15 -6.62
N ARG A 219 -28.67 -7.56 -7.53
CA ARG A 219 -27.39 -8.17 -7.94
C ARG A 219 -26.51 -8.21 -6.71
N ALA A 220 -25.90 -9.37 -6.46
CA ALA A 220 -24.91 -9.50 -5.40
C ALA A 220 -23.86 -8.38 -5.57
N THR A 221 -23.73 -7.55 -4.55
CA THR A 221 -22.72 -6.47 -4.56
C THR A 221 -21.35 -7.13 -4.35
N PRO A 222 -20.39 -6.94 -5.26
CA PRO A 222 -19.09 -7.55 -5.13
C PRO A 222 -18.39 -7.02 -3.87
N THR A 223 -17.64 -7.91 -3.22
CA THR A 223 -16.88 -7.61 -2.00
C THR A 223 -15.39 -7.53 -2.29
N ALA A 224 -14.93 -8.34 -3.23
CA ALA A 224 -13.51 -8.48 -3.52
C ALA A 224 -13.25 -8.73 -5.01
N LEU A 225 -12.02 -8.44 -5.41
CA LEU A 225 -11.43 -8.86 -6.68
C LEU A 225 -10.57 -10.11 -6.44
N LEU A 226 -10.51 -10.99 -7.41
CA LEU A 226 -9.56 -12.10 -7.47
C LEU A 226 -8.59 -11.88 -8.63
N LEU A 227 -7.29 -11.87 -8.33
CA LEU A 227 -6.26 -11.66 -9.30
C LEU A 227 -5.23 -12.80 -9.25
N TRP A 228 -4.52 -12.97 -10.36
CA TRP A 228 -3.48 -13.96 -10.54
C TRP A 228 -2.21 -13.29 -11.01
N ALA A 229 -1.12 -13.52 -10.30
CA ALA A 229 0.19 -13.05 -10.69
C ALA A 229 0.96 -14.18 -11.37
N THR A 230 1.49 -13.91 -12.56
CA THR A 230 2.25 -14.87 -13.38
C THR A 230 3.61 -14.28 -13.73
N ARG A 231 4.68 -15.02 -13.53
CA ARG A 231 6.02 -14.58 -13.94
C ARG A 231 6.15 -14.60 -15.44
N ARG A 232 6.87 -13.65 -15.97
CA ARG A 232 7.09 -13.56 -17.40
C ARG A 232 7.79 -14.82 -17.93
N GLY A 233 7.19 -15.43 -18.95
CA GLY A 233 7.67 -16.68 -19.54
C GLY A 233 7.11 -17.94 -18.88
N GLU A 234 6.40 -17.82 -17.78
CA GLU A 234 5.64 -18.91 -17.17
C GLU A 234 4.20 -18.93 -17.68
N THR A 235 3.59 -20.10 -17.75
CA THR A 235 2.19 -20.26 -18.17
C THR A 235 1.25 -20.39 -16.98
N MET A 236 1.79 -20.75 -15.82
CA MET A 236 1.01 -20.93 -14.58
C MET A 236 1.22 -19.75 -13.65
N PRO A 237 0.16 -19.26 -12.98
CA PRO A 237 0.29 -18.26 -11.95
C PRO A 237 1.17 -18.74 -10.78
N CYS A 238 1.88 -17.82 -10.16
CA CYS A 238 2.69 -18.09 -8.97
C CYS A 238 2.06 -17.56 -7.67
N THR A 239 1.09 -16.63 -7.78
CA THR A 239 0.43 -16.01 -6.60
C THR A 239 -1.04 -15.78 -6.90
N GLN A 240 -1.90 -16.19 -5.96
CA GLN A 240 -3.32 -15.83 -5.91
C GLN A 240 -3.48 -14.59 -5.03
N ILE A 241 -4.16 -13.54 -5.53
CA ILE A 241 -4.34 -12.27 -4.81
C ILE A 241 -5.82 -11.99 -4.66
N ILE A 242 -6.27 -11.78 -3.44
CA ILE A 242 -7.62 -11.37 -3.08
C ILE A 242 -7.57 -9.93 -2.59
N VAL A 243 -8.23 -9.01 -3.29
CA VAL A 243 -8.29 -7.59 -2.91
C VAL A 243 -9.71 -7.25 -2.48
N ILE A 244 -9.88 -7.01 -1.18
CA ILE A 244 -11.15 -6.56 -0.61
C ILE A 244 -11.23 -5.04 -0.82
N LYS A 245 -12.24 -4.59 -1.57
CA LYS A 245 -12.51 -3.15 -1.79
C LYS A 245 -13.79 -2.79 -1.07
N PRO A 246 -13.77 -1.86 -0.10
CA PRO A 246 -14.97 -1.43 0.59
C PRO A 246 -16.03 -0.93 -0.40
N ASN A 247 -17.21 -1.51 -0.28
CA ASN A 247 -18.42 -1.16 -1.01
C ASN A 247 -19.59 -1.48 -0.11
N VAL A 248 -20.65 -0.66 -0.11
CA VAL A 248 -21.81 -0.89 0.75
C VAL A 248 -22.76 -1.87 0.05
N PRO A 249 -22.84 -3.13 0.50
CA PRO A 249 -23.75 -4.09 -0.10
C PRO A 249 -25.17 -3.87 0.39
N TRP A 250 -26.14 -4.32 -0.39
CA TRP A 250 -27.57 -4.21 -0.07
C TRP A 250 -27.96 -4.94 1.23
N ASP A 251 -27.21 -5.98 1.60
CA ASP A 251 -27.37 -6.80 2.81
C ASP A 251 -26.48 -6.34 3.99
N ALA A 252 -25.87 -5.17 3.90
CA ALA A 252 -25.20 -4.55 5.04
C ALA A 252 -26.22 -4.18 6.13
N ASN A 253 -25.74 -4.02 7.36
CA ASN A 253 -26.57 -3.57 8.48
C ASN A 253 -27.26 -2.26 8.15
N GLU A 254 -28.48 -2.07 8.66
CA GLU A 254 -29.33 -0.93 8.32
C GLU A 254 -28.70 0.41 8.71
N ASP A 255 -28.04 0.48 9.87
CA ASP A 255 -27.28 1.64 10.34
C ASP A 255 -26.16 2.03 9.39
N VAL A 256 -25.42 1.06 8.85
CA VAL A 256 -24.35 1.28 7.85
C VAL A 256 -24.95 1.80 6.54
N ARG A 257 -26.08 1.26 6.13
CA ARG A 257 -26.79 1.69 4.90
C ARG A 257 -27.31 3.12 5.06
N GLN A 258 -27.90 3.45 6.23
CA GLN A 258 -28.37 4.79 6.54
C GLN A 258 -27.21 5.78 6.56
N TYR A 259 -26.11 5.43 7.21
CA TYR A 259 -24.90 6.26 7.21
C TYR A 259 -24.40 6.54 5.78
N ALA A 260 -24.41 5.53 4.91
CA ALA A 260 -24.01 5.68 3.50
C ALA A 260 -24.92 6.61 2.70
N VAL A 261 -26.21 6.70 3.04
CA VAL A 261 -27.15 7.63 2.41
C VAL A 261 -26.84 9.08 2.81
N GLU A 262 -26.54 9.30 4.08
CA GLU A 262 -26.23 10.64 4.62
C GLU A 262 -24.82 11.11 4.23
N HIS A 263 -23.88 10.19 4.10
CA HIS A 263 -22.47 10.47 3.81
C HIS A 263 -22.08 9.95 2.43
N GLY A 264 -22.38 10.74 1.43
CA GLY A 264 -22.27 10.35 0.02
C GLY A 264 -20.91 9.92 -0.48
N THR A 265 -19.79 10.09 0.27
CA THR A 265 -18.46 9.59 -0.07
C THR A 265 -18.12 8.28 0.63
N PHE A 266 -18.85 7.93 1.70
CA PHE A 266 -18.67 6.64 2.38
C PHE A 266 -18.91 5.45 1.43
N PRO A 267 -18.10 4.39 1.45
CA PRO A 267 -16.93 4.12 2.29
C PRO A 267 -15.61 4.51 1.61
N GLN A 268 -15.59 5.53 0.77
CA GLN A 268 -14.44 6.00 0.01
C GLN A 268 -14.03 7.41 0.46
N GLU A 269 -14.13 7.69 1.76
CA GLU A 269 -13.76 8.98 2.34
C GLU A 269 -12.25 9.20 2.30
N PRO A 270 -11.79 10.45 2.07
CA PRO A 270 -10.36 10.73 1.97
C PRO A 270 -9.69 10.68 3.34
N THR A 271 -8.44 10.26 3.38
CA THR A 271 -7.59 10.25 4.59
C THR A 271 -7.26 11.65 5.13
N ALA A 272 -7.74 12.72 4.50
CA ALA A 272 -7.65 14.08 5.03
C ALA A 272 -8.50 14.26 6.32
N ASP A 273 -9.57 13.50 6.43
CA ASP A 273 -10.31 13.39 7.68
C ASP A 273 -9.58 12.43 8.64
N GLN A 274 -9.00 13.00 9.67
CA GLN A 274 -8.21 12.29 10.68
C GLN A 274 -8.96 12.12 12.01
N PHE A 275 -10.17 12.68 12.12
CA PHE A 275 -10.93 12.75 13.36
C PHE A 275 -12.31 12.12 13.17
N PHE A 276 -12.34 10.80 13.09
CA PHE A 276 -13.57 10.06 12.98
C PHE A 276 -14.43 10.26 14.22
N ASP A 277 -15.69 10.58 14.02
CA ASP A 277 -16.69 10.52 15.08
C ASP A 277 -17.12 9.06 15.34
N GLU A 278 -17.97 8.88 16.35
CA GLU A 278 -18.44 7.55 16.75
C GLU A 278 -19.25 6.86 15.64
N ALA A 279 -20.10 7.59 14.94
CA ALA A 279 -20.94 7.05 13.87
C ALA A 279 -20.11 6.61 12.67
N GLN A 280 -19.14 7.44 12.27
CA GLN A 280 -18.21 7.13 11.19
C GLN A 280 -17.36 5.89 11.52
N TRP A 281 -16.75 5.87 12.70
CA TRP A 281 -15.93 4.75 13.16
C TRP A 281 -16.71 3.43 13.18
N GLU A 282 -17.91 3.43 13.79
CA GLU A 282 -18.72 2.24 13.90
C GLU A 282 -19.22 1.75 12.54
N SER A 283 -19.57 2.67 11.64
CA SER A 283 -19.99 2.33 10.27
C SER A 283 -18.86 1.64 9.50
N TYR A 284 -17.63 2.13 9.57
CA TYR A 284 -16.46 1.46 8.96
C TYR A 284 -16.16 0.11 9.60
N ARG A 285 -16.22 0.01 10.94
CA ARG A 285 -16.00 -1.24 11.67
C ARG A 285 -17.04 -2.30 11.29
N SER A 286 -18.32 -1.93 11.29
CA SER A 286 -19.43 -2.80 10.97
C SER A 286 -19.38 -3.27 9.51
N LEU A 287 -19.11 -2.34 8.58
CA LEU A 287 -18.92 -2.67 7.18
C LEU A 287 -17.75 -3.64 6.97
N GLY A 288 -16.60 -3.35 7.60
CA GLY A 288 -15.42 -4.21 7.51
C GLY A 288 -15.67 -5.63 8.02
N ALA A 289 -16.37 -5.76 9.15
CA ALA A 289 -16.77 -7.05 9.69
C ALA A 289 -17.71 -7.82 8.74
N HIS A 290 -18.67 -7.12 8.13
CA HIS A 290 -19.61 -7.70 7.17
C HIS A 290 -18.89 -8.21 5.90
N LEU A 291 -18.02 -7.40 5.30
CA LEU A 291 -17.29 -7.76 4.10
C LEU A 291 -16.28 -8.88 4.36
N GLY A 292 -15.55 -8.81 5.48
CA GLY A 292 -14.65 -9.86 5.92
C GLY A 292 -15.39 -11.17 6.17
N GLY A 293 -16.56 -11.10 6.82
CA GLY A 293 -17.44 -12.25 7.04
C GLY A 293 -17.87 -12.95 5.75
N LYS A 294 -18.00 -12.23 4.63
CA LYS A 294 -18.29 -12.82 3.32
C LYS A 294 -17.09 -13.51 2.70
N VAL A 295 -15.93 -12.84 2.71
CA VAL A 295 -14.70 -13.35 2.05
C VAL A 295 -14.12 -14.56 2.79
N PHE A 296 -14.15 -14.53 4.13
CA PHE A 296 -13.54 -15.57 4.97
C PHE A 296 -14.48 -16.70 5.36
N LYS A 297 -15.62 -16.85 4.68
CA LYS A 297 -16.47 -18.02 4.84
C LYS A 297 -15.72 -19.30 4.45
N PRO A 298 -15.90 -20.41 5.22
CA PRO A 298 -15.21 -21.67 4.92
C PRO A 298 -15.47 -22.21 3.51
N GLU A 299 -16.67 -22.04 2.97
CA GLU A 299 -17.03 -22.44 1.61
C GLU A 299 -16.25 -21.60 0.56
N ILE A 300 -16.13 -20.29 0.76
CA ILE A 300 -15.37 -19.40 -0.13
C ILE A 300 -13.88 -19.76 -0.09
N LEU A 301 -13.31 -19.97 1.09
CA LEU A 301 -11.90 -20.35 1.23
C LEU A 301 -11.61 -21.69 0.54
N ARG A 302 -12.50 -22.69 0.69
CA ARG A 302 -12.38 -23.97 -0.01
C ARG A 302 -12.48 -23.81 -1.53
N ALA A 303 -13.36 -22.95 -2.01
CA ALA A 303 -13.48 -22.68 -3.44
C ALA A 303 -12.22 -21.98 -3.99
N LEU A 304 -11.62 -21.05 -3.22
CA LEU A 304 -10.34 -20.42 -3.54
C LEU A 304 -9.18 -21.43 -3.56
N ASP A 305 -9.16 -22.39 -2.61
CA ASP A 305 -8.17 -23.45 -2.56
C ASP A 305 -8.26 -24.38 -3.77
N LYS A 306 -9.49 -24.71 -4.17
CA LYS A 306 -9.73 -25.50 -5.37
C LYS A 306 -9.22 -24.79 -6.64
N LEU A 307 -9.55 -23.51 -6.80
CA LEU A 307 -9.04 -22.70 -7.92
C LEU A 307 -7.51 -22.60 -7.92
N MET A 308 -6.91 -22.46 -6.74
CA MET A 308 -5.47 -22.39 -6.61
C MET A 308 -4.81 -23.71 -7.04
N LEU A 309 -5.37 -24.86 -6.63
CA LEU A 309 -4.92 -26.17 -7.09
C LEU A 309 -5.06 -26.32 -8.62
N GLU A 310 -6.19 -25.92 -9.18
CA GLU A 310 -6.45 -26.02 -10.61
C GLU A 310 -5.52 -25.15 -11.45
N ARG A 311 -5.22 -23.93 -11.00
CA ARG A 311 -4.42 -22.96 -11.77
C ARG A 311 -2.92 -23.00 -11.47
N MET A 312 -2.54 -23.31 -10.24
CA MET A 312 -1.14 -23.26 -9.79
C MET A 312 -0.55 -24.65 -9.52
N GLY A 313 -1.37 -25.70 -9.50
CA GLY A 313 -0.93 -27.06 -9.15
C GLY A 313 -0.49 -27.21 -7.69
N VAL A 314 -0.82 -26.25 -6.83
CA VAL A 314 -0.38 -26.20 -5.43
C VAL A 314 -1.59 -26.32 -4.50
N VAL A 315 -1.47 -27.18 -3.50
CA VAL A 315 -2.41 -27.23 -2.37
C VAL A 315 -1.96 -26.20 -1.35
N ALA A 316 -2.85 -25.27 -0.97
CA ALA A 316 -2.53 -24.30 0.05
C ALA A 316 -2.23 -25.02 1.38
N PRO A 317 -1.07 -24.80 1.99
CA PRO A 317 -0.75 -25.35 3.31
C PRO A 317 -1.44 -24.54 4.40
N TRP A 318 -2.76 -24.42 4.36
CA TRP A 318 -3.50 -23.66 5.36
C TRP A 318 -4.23 -24.64 6.27
N PRO A 319 -3.89 -24.71 7.56
CA PRO A 319 -4.79 -25.33 8.51
C PRO A 319 -6.04 -24.45 8.56
N LEU A 320 -7.20 -25.01 8.30
CA LEU A 320 -8.48 -24.38 8.59
C LEU A 320 -8.39 -23.77 10.00
N PRO A 321 -8.80 -22.52 10.22
CA PRO A 321 -8.82 -21.95 11.55
C PRO A 321 -9.59 -22.92 12.47
N PRO A 322 -9.13 -23.15 13.70
CA PRO A 322 -9.84 -24.00 14.63
C PRO A 322 -11.28 -23.51 14.72
N LYS A 323 -12.24 -24.44 14.66
CA LYS A 323 -13.66 -24.10 14.81
C LYS A 323 -13.77 -23.22 16.06
N LEU A 324 -14.20 -21.98 15.87
CA LEU A 324 -14.57 -21.13 17.01
C LEU A 324 -15.58 -21.91 17.84
N PRO A 325 -15.43 -21.96 19.17
CA PRO A 325 -16.42 -22.59 20.01
C PRO A 325 -17.77 -21.93 19.70
N SER A 326 -18.77 -22.76 19.43
CA SER A 326 -20.16 -22.32 19.31
C SER A 326 -20.58 -21.73 20.65
N ASN A 327 -20.80 -20.42 20.68
CA ASN A 327 -21.49 -19.78 21.81
C ASN A 327 -22.94 -20.26 21.89
#